data_73c13927c106d94530440ce56c217374
#
_entry.id   73c13927c106d94530440ce56c217374
#
_cell.length_a   1.000
_cell.length_b   1.000
_cell.length_c   1.000
_cell.angle_alpha   90.00
_cell.angle_beta   90.00
_cell.angle_gamma   90.00
#
_symmetry.space_group_name_H-M   'P 1'
#
loop_
_entity.id
_entity.type
_entity.pdbx_description
1 polymer ?
#
loop_
_entity_poly.entity_id
_entity_poly.type
_entity_poly.pdbx_seq_one_letter_code
_entity_poly.pdbx_strand_id
1 'polypeptide(L)'
;MSEEMEIYKTVIMCNHSDADSVMAALIMGAAAAATGDLVLMFFQPGGAKVLVKGELEKFKDLPGMPDPMYLYDSITTLDGRWILCELGIPNKGINKEDLRDEVEVRMASDFLLDAEGATKYFSY
;
A
#
# COMPACT_ATOMS: atom_id res chain seq x y z
N MET A 1 -6.11 -35.71 6.57
CA MET A 1 -6.75 -34.41 6.55
C MET A 1 -5.84 -33.37 5.93
N SER A 2 -6.43 -32.46 5.35
CA SER A 2 -5.70 -31.39 4.75
C SER A 2 -5.25 -30.39 5.81
N GLU A 3 -4.01 -30.02 5.73
CA GLU A 3 -3.46 -28.94 6.53
C GLU A 3 -3.36 -27.66 5.72
N GLU A 4 -4.21 -27.54 4.73
CA GLU A 4 -4.20 -26.34 3.91
C GLU A 4 -4.50 -25.13 4.77
N MET A 5 -3.56 -24.20 4.76
CA MET A 5 -3.75 -22.92 5.39
C MET A 5 -4.35 -21.98 4.37
N GLU A 6 -5.54 -21.49 4.67
CA GLU A 6 -6.13 -20.45 3.84
C GLU A 6 -5.38 -19.15 4.02
N ILE A 7 -5.02 -18.53 2.91
CA ILE A 7 -4.42 -17.21 2.92
C ILE A 7 -5.51 -16.22 2.58
N TYR A 8 -5.80 -15.33 3.52
CA TYR A 8 -6.76 -14.27 3.30
C TYR A 8 -6.06 -13.04 2.76
N LYS A 9 -6.80 -12.26 1.99
CA LYS A 9 -6.29 -10.99 1.46
C LYS A 9 -6.93 -9.83 2.20
N THR A 10 -6.13 -8.82 2.49
CA THR A 10 -6.59 -7.54 2.98
C THR A 10 -6.24 -6.47 1.96
N VAL A 11 -7.21 -5.65 1.59
CA VAL A 11 -7.01 -4.53 0.68
C VAL A 11 -7.00 -3.24 1.49
N ILE A 12 -5.95 -2.47 1.33
CA ILE A 12 -5.82 -1.14 1.91
C ILE A 12 -5.74 -0.14 0.76
N MET A 13 -6.75 0.72 0.66
CA MET A 13 -6.77 1.76 -0.38
C MET A 13 -6.41 3.09 0.24
N CYS A 14 -5.59 3.88 -0.46
CA CYS A 14 -5.20 5.20 -0.01
C CYS A 14 -5.34 6.19 -1.16
N ASN A 15 -6.20 7.20 -0.97
CA ASN A 15 -6.44 8.24 -1.96
C ASN A 15 -6.03 9.62 -1.47
N HIS A 16 -5.12 9.66 -0.50
CA HIS A 16 -4.63 10.91 0.08
C HIS A 16 -3.13 10.83 0.28
N SER A 17 -2.49 11.99 0.34
CA SER A 17 -1.03 12.09 0.52
C SER A 17 -0.64 12.75 1.84
N ASP A 18 -1.61 13.10 2.69
CA ASP A 18 -1.34 13.70 3.98
C ASP A 18 -0.85 12.66 4.99
N ALA A 19 -0.16 13.13 6.01
CA ALA A 19 0.46 12.26 7.01
C ALA A 19 -0.55 11.34 7.71
N ASP A 20 -1.69 11.89 8.13
CA ASP A 20 -2.67 11.11 8.89
C ASP A 20 -3.23 9.95 8.08
N SER A 21 -3.61 10.21 6.83
CA SER A 21 -4.17 9.17 5.96
C SER A 21 -3.13 8.11 5.59
N VAL A 22 -1.94 8.55 5.22
CA VAL A 22 -0.87 7.65 4.79
C VAL A 22 -0.40 6.77 5.95
N MET A 23 -0.18 7.37 7.13
CA MET A 23 0.27 6.60 8.29
C MET A 23 -0.80 5.61 8.74
N ALA A 24 -2.09 5.99 8.69
CA ALA A 24 -3.17 5.06 9.01
C ALA A 24 -3.17 3.86 8.07
N ALA A 25 -2.99 4.11 6.77
CA ALA A 25 -2.93 3.04 5.77
C ALA A 25 -1.74 2.11 6.02
N LEU A 26 -0.56 2.66 6.31
CA LEU A 26 0.64 1.86 6.58
C LEU A 26 0.49 1.03 7.86
N ILE A 27 -0.07 1.62 8.92
CA ILE A 27 -0.29 0.93 10.19
C ILE A 27 -1.22 -0.26 9.99
N MET A 28 -2.36 -0.04 9.32
CA MET A 28 -3.30 -1.13 9.06
C MET A 28 -2.72 -2.19 8.14
N GLY A 29 -1.96 -1.77 7.12
CA GLY A 29 -1.29 -2.72 6.23
C GLY A 29 -0.28 -3.59 6.97
N ALA A 30 0.53 -2.99 7.82
CA ALA A 30 1.52 -3.73 8.61
C ALA A 30 0.83 -4.66 9.61
N ALA A 31 -0.26 -4.22 10.24
CA ALA A 31 -1.03 -5.05 11.16
C ALA A 31 -1.64 -6.26 10.44
N ALA A 32 -2.22 -6.06 9.27
CA ALA A 32 -2.80 -7.14 8.49
C ALA A 32 -1.73 -8.15 8.06
N ALA A 33 -0.57 -7.66 7.61
CA ALA A 33 0.54 -8.53 7.24
C ALA A 33 1.00 -9.36 8.44
N ALA A 34 1.06 -8.75 9.63
CA ALA A 34 1.47 -9.43 10.84
C ALA A 34 0.49 -10.54 11.25
N THR A 35 -0.78 -10.45 10.86
CA THR A 35 -1.76 -11.50 11.13
C THR A 35 -1.72 -12.63 10.10
N GLY A 36 -0.85 -12.53 9.11
CA GLY A 36 -0.69 -13.56 8.09
C GLY A 36 -1.46 -13.32 6.79
N ASP A 37 -2.13 -12.20 6.68
CA ASP A 37 -2.86 -11.87 5.44
C ASP A 37 -1.90 -11.42 4.34
N LEU A 38 -2.26 -11.72 3.11
CA LEU A 38 -1.62 -11.10 1.96
C LEU A 38 -2.20 -9.69 1.80
N VAL A 39 -1.36 -8.69 1.86
CA VAL A 39 -1.80 -7.30 1.85
C VAL A 39 -1.61 -6.68 0.47
N LEU A 40 -2.67 -6.08 -0.06
CA LEU A 40 -2.63 -5.31 -1.29
C LEU A 40 -2.82 -3.83 -0.91
N MET A 41 -1.74 -3.05 -1.03
CA MET A 41 -1.76 -1.61 -0.79
C MET A 41 -2.03 -0.93 -2.13
N PHE A 42 -3.23 -0.41 -2.31
CA PHE A 42 -3.62 0.24 -3.56
C PHE A 42 -3.72 1.75 -3.38
N PHE A 43 -2.91 2.48 -4.14
CA PHE A 43 -2.90 3.94 -4.09
C PHE A 43 -3.59 4.49 -5.33
N GLN A 44 -4.69 5.20 -5.09
CA GLN A 44 -5.42 5.94 -6.11
C GLN A 44 -4.69 7.25 -6.40
N PRO A 45 -5.08 8.02 -7.44
CA PRO A 45 -4.31 9.22 -7.80
C PRO A 45 -4.03 10.18 -6.66
N GLY A 46 -4.98 10.37 -5.73
CA GLY A 46 -4.75 11.26 -4.57
C GLY A 46 -3.63 10.82 -3.65
N GLY A 47 -3.27 9.55 -3.65
CA GLY A 47 -2.17 9.02 -2.85
C GLY A 47 -0.93 8.68 -3.66
N ALA A 48 -0.91 8.94 -4.95
CA ALA A 48 0.17 8.49 -5.83
C ALA A 48 1.54 9.04 -5.43
N LYS A 49 1.58 10.28 -4.98
CA LYS A 49 2.84 10.98 -4.70
C LYS A 49 3.67 10.27 -3.63
N VAL A 50 3.03 9.65 -2.66
CA VAL A 50 3.78 9.03 -1.55
C VAL A 50 4.57 7.79 -1.98
N LEU A 51 4.27 7.25 -3.15
CA LEU A 51 5.01 6.11 -3.70
C LEU A 51 6.26 6.53 -4.49
N VAL A 52 6.50 7.83 -4.64
CA VAL A 52 7.74 8.34 -5.21
C VAL A 52 8.84 8.18 -4.17
N LYS A 53 10.04 7.81 -4.62
CA LYS A 53 11.20 7.65 -3.74
C LYS A 53 11.43 8.90 -2.90
N GLY A 54 11.64 8.71 -1.60
CA GLY A 54 11.90 9.79 -0.66
C GLY A 54 10.67 10.43 -0.04
N GLU A 55 9.47 10.15 -0.53
CA GLU A 55 8.27 10.82 -0.01
C GLU A 55 7.80 10.25 1.32
N LEU A 56 7.83 8.91 1.49
CA LEU A 56 7.44 8.30 2.76
C LEU A 56 8.37 8.69 3.90
N GLU A 57 9.64 8.86 3.61
CA GLU A 57 10.63 9.26 4.60
C GLU A 57 10.32 10.61 5.25
N LYS A 58 9.55 11.45 4.59
CA LYS A 58 9.15 12.75 5.14
C LYS A 58 8.22 12.64 6.34
N PHE A 59 7.60 11.48 6.54
CA PHE A 59 6.72 11.24 7.69
C PHE A 59 7.46 10.64 8.88
N LYS A 60 8.78 10.55 8.80
CA LYS A 60 9.59 10.10 9.92
C LYS A 60 9.53 11.10 11.08
N ASP A 61 9.61 10.57 12.30
CA ASP A 61 9.66 11.38 13.52
C ASP A 61 8.38 12.17 13.83
N LEU A 62 7.24 11.74 13.31
CA LEU A 62 5.96 12.28 13.75
C LEU A 62 5.71 11.85 15.20
N PRO A 63 5.26 12.78 16.08
CA PRO A 63 5.05 12.45 17.49
C PRO A 63 4.10 11.28 17.68
N GLY A 64 4.53 10.27 18.45
CA GLY A 64 3.71 9.12 18.77
C GLY A 64 3.51 8.13 17.63
N MET A 65 4.21 8.30 16.50
CA MET A 65 4.06 7.44 15.33
C MET A 65 5.32 6.61 15.09
N PRO A 66 5.16 5.37 14.61
CA PRO A 66 6.30 4.56 14.19
C PRO A 66 6.95 5.14 12.93
N ASP A 67 8.16 4.70 12.63
CA ASP A 67 8.85 5.07 11.41
C ASP A 67 8.07 4.50 10.19
N PRO A 68 7.68 5.34 9.23
CA PRO A 68 6.97 4.86 8.04
C PRO A 68 7.76 3.81 7.27
N MET A 69 9.08 3.90 7.25
CA MET A 69 9.88 2.93 6.51
C MET A 69 9.93 1.57 7.21
N TYR A 70 9.83 1.56 8.54
CA TYR A 70 9.67 0.30 9.26
C TYR A 70 8.36 -0.40 8.84
N LEU A 71 7.27 0.36 8.73
CA LEU A 71 5.98 -0.18 8.30
C LEU A 71 6.04 -0.66 6.85
N TYR A 72 6.63 0.16 5.98
CA TYR A 72 6.80 -0.18 4.57
C TYR A 72 7.59 -1.48 4.40
N ASP A 73 8.72 -1.58 5.09
CA ASP A 73 9.58 -2.76 4.99
C ASP A 73 8.90 -4.00 5.57
N SER A 74 8.14 -3.85 6.65
CA SER A 74 7.39 -4.97 7.24
C SER A 74 6.35 -5.54 6.26
N ILE A 75 5.62 -4.66 5.60
CA ILE A 75 4.62 -5.08 4.59
C ILE A 75 5.32 -5.78 3.42
N THR A 76 6.41 -5.18 2.94
CA THR A 76 7.16 -5.71 1.80
C THR A 76 7.77 -7.07 2.10
N THR A 77 8.36 -7.22 3.28
CA THR A 77 9.00 -8.47 3.70
C THR A 77 7.99 -9.62 3.79
N LEU A 78 6.75 -9.32 4.11
CA LEU A 78 5.67 -10.30 4.19
C LEU A 78 4.87 -10.42 2.88
N ASP A 79 5.53 -10.09 1.77
CA ASP A 79 4.99 -10.22 0.41
C ASP A 79 3.83 -9.28 0.08
N GLY A 80 3.65 -8.22 0.86
CA GLY A 80 2.66 -7.20 0.55
C GLY A 80 2.98 -6.53 -0.79
N ARG A 81 1.93 -6.18 -1.52
CA ARG A 81 2.07 -5.59 -2.85
C ARG A 81 1.74 -4.10 -2.77
N TRP A 82 2.57 -3.30 -3.46
CA TRP A 82 2.40 -1.86 -3.56
C TRP A 82 1.91 -1.55 -4.97
N ILE A 83 0.66 -1.13 -5.09
CA ILE A 83 0.00 -0.98 -6.39
C ILE A 83 -0.42 0.47 -6.55
N LEU A 84 -0.04 1.06 -7.67
CA LEU A 84 -0.45 2.42 -8.03
C LEU A 84 -1.43 2.35 -9.19
N CYS A 85 -2.57 3.04 -9.04
CA CYS A 85 -3.47 3.26 -10.16
C CYS A 85 -2.73 4.04 -11.24
N GLU A 86 -2.75 3.53 -12.47
CA GLU A 86 -2.01 4.13 -13.58
C GLU A 86 -2.36 5.60 -13.82
N LEU A 87 -3.60 6.00 -13.51
CA LEU A 87 -4.06 7.37 -13.69
C LEU A 87 -3.33 8.35 -12.78
N GLY A 88 -2.73 7.86 -11.68
CA GLY A 88 -1.96 8.70 -10.77
C GLY A 88 -0.72 9.29 -11.42
N ILE A 89 -0.18 8.62 -12.43
CA ILE A 89 1.04 9.08 -13.11
C ILE A 89 0.77 10.38 -13.88
N PRO A 90 -0.15 10.40 -14.87
CA PRO A 90 -0.42 11.66 -15.58
C PRO A 90 -1.15 12.68 -14.71
N ASN A 91 -2.04 12.24 -13.82
CA ASN A 91 -2.82 13.15 -12.99
C ASN A 91 -1.94 13.97 -12.06
N LYS A 92 -0.88 13.37 -11.51
CA LYS A 92 0.02 14.04 -10.57
C LYS A 92 1.37 14.43 -11.17
N GLY A 93 1.54 14.23 -12.47
CA GLY A 93 2.80 14.61 -13.14
C GLY A 93 4.00 13.83 -12.63
N ILE A 94 3.82 12.56 -12.33
CA ILE A 94 4.88 11.70 -11.80
C ILE A 94 5.65 11.05 -12.94
N ASN A 95 6.97 10.99 -12.81
CA ASN A 95 7.80 10.19 -13.69
C ASN A 95 7.86 8.77 -13.15
N LYS A 96 7.57 7.80 -14.01
CA LYS A 96 7.48 6.39 -13.60
C LYS A 96 8.78 5.88 -12.97
N GLU A 97 9.91 6.32 -13.49
CA GLU A 97 11.23 5.95 -12.98
C GLU A 97 11.52 6.48 -11.57
N ASP A 98 10.73 7.45 -11.09
CA ASP A 98 10.90 8.00 -9.74
C ASP A 98 10.13 7.20 -8.69
N LEU A 99 9.31 6.24 -9.09
CA LEU A 99 8.57 5.39 -8.16
C LEU A 99 9.51 4.41 -7.46
N ARG A 100 9.13 4.01 -6.24
CA ARG A 100 9.84 2.95 -5.51
C ARG A 100 9.86 1.68 -6.34
N ASP A 101 10.94 0.90 -6.21
CA ASP A 101 11.17 -0.28 -7.05
C ASP A 101 10.08 -1.34 -6.89
N GLU A 102 9.45 -1.43 -5.71
CA GLU A 102 8.41 -2.42 -5.44
C GLU A 102 7.06 -2.07 -6.05
N VAL A 103 6.89 -0.84 -6.55
CA VAL A 103 5.57 -0.38 -7.01
C VAL A 103 5.21 -0.99 -8.34
N GLU A 104 4.01 -1.58 -8.39
CA GLU A 104 3.39 -2.06 -9.61
C GLU A 104 2.37 -1.03 -10.08
N VAL A 105 2.38 -0.72 -11.35
CA VAL A 105 1.39 0.20 -11.94
C VAL A 105 0.30 -0.64 -12.58
N ARG A 106 -0.96 -0.44 -12.16
CA ARG A 106 -2.08 -1.26 -12.61
C ARG A 106 -3.27 -0.38 -12.98
N MET A 107 -4.05 -0.84 -13.94
CA MET A 107 -5.39 -0.28 -14.17
C MET A 107 -6.29 -0.67 -12.99
N ALA A 108 -7.26 0.18 -12.68
CA ALA A 108 -8.19 -0.11 -11.60
C ALA A 108 -8.92 -1.45 -11.79
N SER A 109 -9.30 -1.77 -13.02
CA SER A 109 -9.97 -3.05 -13.33
C SER A 109 -9.05 -4.23 -13.07
N ASP A 110 -7.77 -4.13 -13.40
CA ASP A 110 -6.80 -5.18 -13.12
C ASP A 110 -6.59 -5.35 -11.62
N PHE A 111 -6.55 -4.24 -10.89
CA PHE A 111 -6.45 -4.30 -9.44
C PHE A 111 -7.65 -5.04 -8.84
N LEU A 112 -8.86 -4.79 -9.34
CA LEU A 112 -10.04 -5.48 -8.83
C LEU A 112 -9.93 -6.99 -9.03
N LEU A 113 -9.33 -7.44 -10.12
CA LEU A 113 -9.06 -8.87 -10.32
C LEU A 113 -8.01 -9.37 -9.33
N ASP A 114 -6.96 -8.58 -9.09
CA ASP A 114 -5.94 -8.95 -8.09
C ASP A 114 -6.54 -9.05 -6.69
N ALA A 115 -7.54 -8.22 -6.38
CA ALA A 115 -8.19 -8.18 -5.08
C ALA A 115 -9.25 -9.28 -4.90
N GLU A 116 -9.53 -10.06 -5.93
CA GLU A 116 -10.54 -11.10 -5.86
C GLU A 116 -10.23 -12.06 -4.71
N GLY A 117 -11.25 -12.34 -3.91
CA GLY A 117 -11.10 -13.19 -2.73
C GLY A 117 -10.71 -12.44 -1.46
N ALA A 118 -10.52 -11.13 -1.53
CA ALA A 118 -10.19 -10.35 -0.32
C ALA A 118 -11.35 -10.38 0.67
N THR A 119 -11.00 -10.47 1.95
CA THR A 119 -11.98 -10.58 3.03
C THR A 119 -12.09 -9.29 3.85
N LYS A 120 -11.12 -8.39 3.74
CA LYS A 120 -11.09 -7.13 4.48
C LYS A 120 -10.71 -6.00 3.54
N TYR A 121 -11.41 -4.89 3.65
CA TYR A 121 -11.18 -3.70 2.83
C TYR A 121 -11.18 -2.47 3.73
N PHE A 122 -10.13 -1.68 3.63
CA PHE A 122 -10.02 -0.40 4.34
C PHE A 122 -9.64 0.69 3.35
N SER A 123 -10.12 1.90 3.58
CA SER A 123 -9.79 3.02 2.70
C SER A 123 -9.46 4.28 3.51
N TYR A 124 -8.50 5.01 3.01
CA TYR A 124 -7.97 6.19 3.69
C TYR A 124 -7.74 7.34 2.71
#